data_f0bb9f847b8974647ed396b89d5bd896
#
_entry.id   f0bb9f847b8974647ed396b89d5bd896
#
_cell.length_a   1.000
_cell.length_b   1.000
_cell.length_c   1.000
_cell.angle_alpha   90.00
_cell.angle_beta   90.00
_cell.angle_gamma   90.00
#
_symmetry.space_group_name_H-M   'P 1'
#
loop_
_entity.id
_entity.type
_entity.pdbx_description
1 polymer ?
#
loop_
_entity_poly.entity_id
_entity_poly.type
_entity_poly.pdbx_seq_one_letter_code
_entity_poly.pdbx_strand_id
1 'polypeptide(L)'
;MTKNRSRPARRAVGSRQRPAFPRPKKKPRPEEKAPAPKALSYGAIGMEAEFTVLLDRQPVKPEDVFKSPTNIVRAPMMHRTGRSYHLPTGGAVYFDTGVIEIATPMIEIDKGCAARAGRSLWENILYLRRELDAWEQQHGHDVELSGFSTHYNVSFNKSDRQSSASCTVGKLALLLTHILPTPVMLLASNRRSTGIGVRPRGNRVEVTADFTPDASLMIATATLCVGIIKNVMRWPTYELDELARWRRDLPVIRGFTPVPHSSRKGWSAKYTCYPTNPFLADIDDALWETTGGERLSLREMAGRITKFFWPTIQRFSDPFTLRLIGSVMRGRAPSLLELADRPPEYDSVGRLCQWDDLFPEKVLPRSRYERVLGHAIKGERLTMDREAYTPVGMQGWGHVVFRRDRDRSRHVLSLDYLLDHLDEWDSGAT
;
A
#
# COMPACT_ATOMS: atom_id res chain seq x y z
N MET A 1 1.86 59.40 -88.06
CA MET A 1 1.62 60.01 -86.73
C MET A 1 0.22 59.63 -86.27
N THR A 2 0.07 58.59 -85.52
CA THR A 2 -1.24 58.23 -84.92
C THR A 2 -0.96 57.54 -83.58
N LYS A 3 -1.41 58.22 -82.53
CA LYS A 3 -1.24 57.73 -81.12
C LYS A 3 -2.35 56.76 -80.80
N ASN A 4 -1.92 55.56 -80.47
CA ASN A 4 -2.78 54.49 -79.93
C ASN A 4 -2.87 54.67 -78.39
N ARG A 5 -4.07 54.90 -77.87
CA ARG A 5 -4.34 54.90 -76.41
C ARG A 5 -4.86 53.56 -76.01
N SER A 6 -4.07 52.83 -75.24
CA SER A 6 -4.46 51.57 -74.56
C SER A 6 -5.24 51.86 -73.28
N ARG A 7 -6.42 51.23 -73.13
CA ARG A 7 -7.25 51.26 -71.91
C ARG A 7 -6.62 50.39 -70.82
N PRO A 8 -6.67 50.77 -69.52
CA PRO A 8 -6.21 49.95 -68.46
C PRO A 8 -7.22 48.84 -68.05
N ALA A 9 -6.71 47.64 -67.81
CA ALA A 9 -7.48 46.49 -67.36
C ALA A 9 -7.98 46.68 -65.92
N ARG A 10 -9.25 46.34 -65.66
CA ARG A 10 -9.87 46.28 -64.34
C ARG A 10 -9.25 45.17 -63.54
N ARG A 11 -8.60 45.48 -62.39
CA ARG A 11 -8.18 44.52 -61.41
C ARG A 11 -9.40 43.92 -60.67
N ALA A 12 -9.50 42.59 -60.65
CA ALA A 12 -10.47 41.85 -59.84
C ALA A 12 -10.13 42.03 -58.38
N VAL A 13 -11.11 42.44 -57.56
CA VAL A 13 -11.02 42.54 -56.11
C VAL A 13 -11.14 41.15 -55.53
N GLY A 14 -10.01 40.61 -55.08
CA GLY A 14 -9.98 39.31 -54.39
C GLY A 14 -10.72 39.40 -53.06
N SER A 15 -11.68 38.55 -52.85
CA SER A 15 -12.41 38.37 -51.60
C SER A 15 -11.45 37.97 -50.48
N ARG A 16 -11.17 38.88 -49.54
CA ARG A 16 -10.44 38.54 -48.31
C ARG A 16 -11.30 37.60 -47.48
N GLN A 17 -10.94 36.32 -47.42
CA GLN A 17 -11.45 35.41 -46.41
C GLN A 17 -11.03 35.92 -45.02
N ARG A 18 -12.02 36.20 -44.17
CA ARG A 18 -11.79 36.50 -42.74
C ARG A 18 -11.18 35.30 -42.06
N PRO A 19 -10.10 35.43 -41.26
CA PRO A 19 -9.57 34.33 -40.49
C PRO A 19 -10.63 33.81 -39.49
N ALA A 20 -10.89 32.53 -39.53
CA ALA A 20 -11.80 31.88 -38.58
C ALA A 20 -11.17 31.93 -37.16
N PHE A 21 -11.85 32.62 -36.25
CA PHE A 21 -11.47 32.62 -34.84
C PHE A 21 -11.54 31.18 -34.31
N PRO A 22 -10.49 30.67 -33.62
CA PRO A 22 -10.53 29.35 -33.00
C PRO A 22 -11.66 29.33 -31.94
N ARG A 23 -12.55 28.35 -32.04
CA ARG A 23 -13.62 28.16 -31.04
C ARG A 23 -12.94 27.93 -29.66
N PRO A 24 -13.40 28.60 -28.58
CA PRO A 24 -12.84 28.38 -27.26
C PRO A 24 -12.99 26.91 -26.89
N LYS A 25 -11.86 26.24 -26.56
CA LYS A 25 -11.86 24.91 -26.02
C LYS A 25 -12.72 24.91 -24.75
N LYS A 26 -13.79 24.13 -24.71
CA LYS A 26 -14.59 23.91 -23.50
C LYS A 26 -13.63 23.49 -22.39
N LYS A 27 -13.54 24.29 -21.32
CA LYS A 27 -12.82 23.88 -20.11
C LYS A 27 -13.39 22.53 -19.67
N PRO A 28 -12.55 21.53 -19.34
CA PRO A 28 -13.04 20.29 -18.77
C PRO A 28 -13.91 20.62 -17.54
N ARG A 29 -15.07 20.01 -17.44
CA ARG A 29 -15.90 20.09 -16.22
C ARG A 29 -14.98 19.75 -15.04
N PRO A 30 -15.05 20.49 -13.91
CA PRO A 30 -14.34 20.09 -12.70
C PRO A 30 -14.76 18.64 -12.40
N GLU A 31 -13.80 17.73 -12.31
CA GLU A 31 -14.06 16.41 -11.76
C GLU A 31 -14.67 16.61 -10.38
N GLU A 32 -15.89 16.12 -10.20
CA GLU A 32 -16.55 16.11 -8.90
C GLU A 32 -15.60 15.37 -7.95
N LYS A 33 -15.04 16.10 -6.99
CA LYS A 33 -14.12 15.52 -5.99
C LYS A 33 -14.87 14.38 -5.33
N ALA A 34 -14.35 13.17 -5.51
CA ALA A 34 -14.88 12.00 -4.83
C ALA A 34 -15.10 12.34 -3.34
N PRO A 35 -16.24 12.01 -2.76
CA PRO A 35 -16.51 12.28 -1.35
C PRO A 35 -15.39 11.68 -0.50
N ALA A 36 -14.96 12.42 0.53
CA ALA A 36 -13.90 11.94 1.42
C ALA A 36 -14.25 10.52 1.90
N PRO A 37 -13.29 9.57 1.85
CA PRO A 37 -13.58 8.18 2.17
C PRO A 37 -14.15 8.09 3.58
N LYS A 38 -15.39 7.61 3.69
CA LYS A 38 -16.02 7.33 4.98
C LYS A 38 -15.24 6.23 5.68
N ALA A 39 -15.11 6.32 7.00
CA ALA A 39 -14.50 5.24 7.78
C ALA A 39 -15.29 3.95 7.58
N LEU A 40 -14.58 2.85 7.37
CA LEU A 40 -15.15 1.51 7.22
C LEU A 40 -15.81 1.05 8.52
N SER A 41 -16.81 0.17 8.42
CA SER A 41 -17.44 -0.48 9.58
C SER A 41 -16.42 -1.30 10.37
N TYR A 42 -15.49 -1.96 9.68
CA TYR A 42 -14.38 -2.70 10.25
C TYR A 42 -13.06 -2.03 9.87
N GLY A 43 -12.10 -2.01 10.81
CA GLY A 43 -10.73 -1.65 10.48
C GLY A 43 -10.16 -2.65 9.49
N ALA A 44 -9.34 -2.19 8.56
CA ALA A 44 -8.72 -3.04 7.56
C ALA A 44 -7.20 -2.84 7.52
N ILE A 45 -6.48 -3.93 7.22
CA ILE A 45 -5.10 -3.91 6.76
C ILE A 45 -5.08 -4.08 5.23
N GLY A 46 -4.18 -3.38 4.57
CA GLY A 46 -3.75 -3.62 3.19
C GLY A 46 -2.23 -3.60 3.15
N MET A 47 -1.65 -4.42 2.29
CA MET A 47 -0.21 -4.40 2.03
C MET A 47 0.04 -4.05 0.56
N GLU A 48 1.12 -3.34 0.31
CA GLU A 48 1.61 -3.00 -1.02
C GLU A 48 3.09 -3.36 -1.09
N ALA A 49 3.52 -4.03 -2.15
CA ALA A 49 4.92 -4.31 -2.40
C ALA A 49 5.35 -3.64 -3.70
N GLU A 50 6.46 -2.93 -3.65
CA GLU A 50 7.07 -2.23 -4.77
C GLU A 50 8.29 -3.00 -5.27
N PHE A 51 8.42 -3.09 -6.59
CA PHE A 51 9.50 -3.79 -7.25
C PHE A 51 10.17 -2.91 -8.30
N THR A 52 11.50 -2.80 -8.22
CA THR A 52 12.30 -2.33 -9.34
C THR A 52 12.31 -3.43 -10.41
N VAL A 53 12.17 -3.05 -11.68
CA VAL A 53 12.21 -3.99 -12.81
C VAL A 53 13.61 -3.96 -13.42
N LEU A 54 14.19 -5.15 -13.59
CA LEU A 54 15.38 -5.31 -14.42
C LEU A 54 14.97 -6.04 -15.71
N LEU A 55 15.30 -5.46 -16.85
CA LEU A 55 15.16 -6.07 -18.16
C LEU A 55 16.56 -6.43 -18.65
N ASP A 56 16.82 -7.71 -18.90
CA ASP A 56 18.13 -8.22 -19.27
C ASP A 56 19.24 -7.74 -18.29
N ARG A 57 18.93 -7.79 -16.99
CA ARG A 57 19.76 -7.32 -15.87
C ARG A 57 20.01 -5.82 -15.80
N GLN A 58 19.31 -5.01 -16.62
CA GLN A 58 19.42 -3.55 -16.59
C GLN A 58 18.17 -2.95 -15.93
N PRO A 59 18.31 -2.02 -14.97
CA PRO A 59 17.17 -1.38 -14.34
C PRO A 59 16.42 -0.52 -15.35
N VAL A 60 15.11 -0.72 -15.43
CA VAL A 60 14.21 0.00 -16.35
C VAL A 60 12.99 0.52 -15.63
N LYS A 61 12.34 1.53 -16.21
CA LYS A 61 11.03 1.97 -15.74
C LYS A 61 9.94 1.11 -16.40
N PRO A 62 9.06 0.48 -15.64
CA PRO A 62 7.99 -0.34 -16.19
C PRO A 62 7.07 0.45 -17.14
N GLU A 63 6.87 1.75 -16.92
CA GLU A 63 6.10 2.63 -17.80
C GLU A 63 6.72 2.76 -19.20
N ASP A 64 8.06 2.70 -19.30
CA ASP A 64 8.78 2.82 -20.56
C ASP A 64 8.75 1.51 -21.36
N VAL A 65 8.80 0.36 -20.66
CA VAL A 65 8.80 -0.98 -21.27
C VAL A 65 7.37 -1.44 -21.56
N PHE A 66 6.54 -1.54 -20.53
CA PHE A 66 5.23 -2.16 -20.62
C PHE A 66 4.10 -1.18 -20.93
N LYS A 67 4.28 0.13 -20.73
CA LYS A 67 3.29 1.22 -20.87
C LYS A 67 2.12 1.14 -19.89
N SER A 68 1.58 -0.06 -19.65
CA SER A 68 0.43 -0.30 -18.76
C SER A 68 0.48 -1.74 -18.24
N PRO A 69 -0.01 -2.01 -17.03
CA PRO A 69 -0.22 -3.38 -16.55
C PRO A 69 -1.06 -4.26 -17.48
N THR A 70 -1.96 -3.66 -18.26
CA THR A 70 -2.79 -4.36 -19.26
C THR A 70 -1.99 -4.95 -20.44
N ASN A 71 -0.73 -4.55 -20.59
CA ASN A 71 0.15 -5.12 -21.62
C ASN A 71 1.01 -6.28 -21.07
N ILE A 72 0.95 -6.51 -19.76
CA ILE A 72 1.58 -7.66 -19.09
C ILE A 72 0.53 -8.74 -18.85
N VAL A 73 -0.57 -8.36 -18.19
CA VAL A 73 -1.62 -9.29 -17.76
C VAL A 73 -2.59 -9.54 -18.92
N ARG A 74 -2.69 -10.79 -19.34
CA ARG A 74 -3.52 -11.22 -20.49
C ARG A 74 -5.00 -11.40 -20.11
N ALA A 75 -5.28 -11.77 -18.86
CA ALA A 75 -6.65 -11.91 -18.39
C ALA A 75 -7.35 -10.56 -18.28
N PRO A 76 -8.68 -10.50 -18.44
CA PRO A 76 -9.43 -9.27 -18.20
C PRO A 76 -9.22 -8.78 -16.77
N MET A 77 -8.83 -7.53 -16.63
CA MET A 77 -8.67 -6.87 -15.34
C MET A 77 -9.75 -5.81 -15.13
N MET A 78 -10.27 -5.72 -13.91
CA MET A 78 -11.22 -4.69 -13.57
C MET A 78 -10.50 -3.36 -13.32
N HIS A 79 -10.91 -2.30 -14.04
CA HIS A 79 -10.37 -0.97 -13.83
C HIS A 79 -10.74 -0.45 -12.43
N ARG A 80 -9.76 0.11 -11.71
CA ARG A 80 -9.95 0.69 -10.39
C ARG A 80 -10.01 2.22 -10.44
N THR A 81 -8.89 2.85 -10.71
CA THR A 81 -8.77 4.31 -10.84
C THR A 81 -7.47 4.66 -11.56
N GLY A 82 -7.46 5.70 -12.38
CA GLY A 82 -6.27 6.09 -13.14
C GLY A 82 -5.74 4.94 -14.01
N ARG A 83 -4.49 4.53 -13.78
CA ARG A 83 -3.85 3.38 -14.44
C ARG A 83 -3.68 2.17 -13.51
N SER A 84 -4.58 2.01 -12.56
CA SER A 84 -4.58 0.91 -11.61
C SER A 84 -5.69 -0.09 -11.94
N TYR A 85 -5.36 -1.37 -11.86
CA TYR A 85 -6.24 -2.47 -12.26
C TYR A 85 -6.25 -3.55 -11.18
N HIS A 86 -7.41 -4.14 -10.95
CA HIS A 86 -7.52 -5.33 -10.12
C HIS A 86 -7.12 -6.57 -10.90
N LEU A 87 -6.26 -7.37 -10.28
CA LEU A 87 -5.90 -8.71 -10.75
C LEU A 87 -7.06 -9.68 -10.49
N PRO A 88 -7.18 -10.77 -11.28
CA PRO A 88 -8.18 -11.81 -11.01
C PRO A 88 -8.08 -12.46 -9.62
N THR A 89 -6.92 -12.38 -8.99
CA THR A 89 -6.63 -12.84 -7.63
C THR A 89 -7.18 -11.94 -6.52
N GLY A 90 -7.72 -10.75 -6.85
CA GLY A 90 -8.34 -9.84 -5.90
C GLY A 90 -7.51 -8.61 -5.53
N GLY A 91 -6.20 -8.66 -5.71
CA GLY A 91 -5.30 -7.53 -5.50
C GLY A 91 -5.34 -6.51 -6.65
N ALA A 92 -4.40 -5.59 -6.63
CA ALA A 92 -4.26 -4.62 -7.72
C ALA A 92 -2.80 -4.49 -8.14
N VAL A 93 -2.60 -4.10 -9.41
CA VAL A 93 -1.29 -3.78 -9.99
C VAL A 93 -1.35 -2.42 -10.64
N TYR A 94 -0.27 -1.65 -10.49
CA TYR A 94 -0.07 -0.37 -11.15
C TYR A 94 1.42 -0.02 -11.21
N PHE A 95 1.76 1.00 -11.98
CA PHE A 95 3.12 1.53 -12.04
C PHE A 95 3.14 2.86 -11.29
N ASP A 96 4.08 3.02 -10.37
CA ASP A 96 4.29 4.27 -9.62
C ASP A 96 5.76 4.68 -9.68
N THR A 97 6.01 5.74 -10.41
CA THR A 97 7.32 6.45 -10.47
C THR A 97 8.52 5.52 -10.71
N GLY A 98 8.37 4.55 -11.63
CA GLY A 98 9.44 3.67 -12.06
C GLY A 98 9.51 2.31 -11.35
N VAL A 99 8.49 1.97 -10.57
CA VAL A 99 8.33 0.65 -9.95
C VAL A 99 7.01 -0.01 -10.35
N ILE A 100 6.96 -1.33 -10.30
CA ILE A 100 5.70 -2.08 -10.29
C ILE A 100 5.25 -2.18 -8.84
N GLU A 101 4.02 -1.78 -8.58
CA GLU A 101 3.41 -1.89 -7.27
C GLU A 101 2.27 -2.89 -7.31
N ILE A 102 2.30 -3.85 -6.38
CA ILE A 102 1.28 -4.87 -6.17
C ILE A 102 0.64 -4.63 -4.82
N ALA A 103 -0.69 -4.47 -4.81
CA ALA A 103 -1.45 -4.25 -3.59
C ALA A 103 -2.40 -5.42 -3.30
N THR A 104 -2.56 -5.76 -2.02
CA THR A 104 -3.59 -6.69 -1.57
C THR A 104 -4.97 -6.05 -1.62
N PRO A 105 -6.06 -6.82 -1.64
CA PRO A 105 -7.36 -6.31 -1.25
C PRO A 105 -7.34 -5.79 0.20
N MET A 106 -8.39 -5.10 0.60
CA MET A 106 -8.61 -4.79 2.02
C MET A 106 -8.99 -6.05 2.78
N ILE A 107 -8.38 -6.23 3.95
CA ILE A 107 -8.55 -7.40 4.82
C ILE A 107 -8.94 -6.90 6.20
N GLU A 108 -10.04 -7.40 6.76
CA GLU A 108 -10.49 -6.99 8.10
C GLU A 108 -9.42 -7.28 9.15
N ILE A 109 -9.27 -6.33 10.08
CA ILE A 109 -8.36 -6.47 11.22
C ILE A 109 -9.02 -7.32 12.29
N ASP A 110 -8.74 -8.60 12.21
CA ASP A 110 -9.07 -9.64 13.18
C ASP A 110 -7.85 -10.53 13.45
N LYS A 111 -8.05 -11.63 14.16
CA LYS A 111 -6.98 -12.59 14.44
C LYS A 111 -6.46 -13.22 13.14
N GLY A 112 -5.15 -13.13 12.90
CA GLY A 112 -4.50 -13.65 11.71
C GLY A 112 -4.63 -12.77 10.45
N CYS A 113 -5.11 -11.54 10.57
CA CYS A 113 -5.28 -10.62 9.43
C CYS A 113 -3.98 -10.38 8.66
N ALA A 114 -2.84 -10.30 9.34
CA ALA A 114 -1.53 -10.12 8.71
C ALA A 114 -1.12 -11.35 7.89
N ALA A 115 -1.44 -12.55 8.35
CA ALA A 115 -1.18 -13.79 7.60
C ALA A 115 -2.06 -13.87 6.34
N ARG A 116 -3.34 -13.45 6.41
CA ARG A 116 -4.18 -13.30 5.20
C ARG A 116 -3.58 -12.29 4.23
N ALA A 117 -3.11 -11.16 4.73
CA ALA A 117 -2.51 -10.11 3.90
C ALA A 117 -1.21 -10.61 3.23
N GLY A 118 -0.33 -11.31 3.96
CA GLY A 118 0.87 -11.92 3.41
C GLY A 118 0.56 -12.96 2.32
N ARG A 119 -0.40 -13.87 2.58
CA ARG A 119 -0.86 -14.83 1.58
C ARG A 119 -1.40 -14.14 0.33
N SER A 120 -2.31 -13.19 0.50
CA SER A 120 -2.89 -12.47 -0.63
C SER A 120 -1.84 -11.69 -1.42
N LEU A 121 -0.86 -11.07 -0.75
CA LEU A 121 0.25 -10.40 -1.42
C LEU A 121 1.04 -11.38 -2.28
N TRP A 122 1.36 -12.54 -1.73
CA TRP A 122 2.13 -13.56 -2.43
C TRP A 122 1.37 -14.16 -3.63
N GLU A 123 0.08 -14.45 -3.47
CA GLU A 123 -0.79 -14.88 -4.58
C GLU A 123 -0.75 -13.89 -5.75
N ASN A 124 -0.79 -12.58 -5.46
CA ASN A 124 -0.72 -11.53 -6.46
C ASN A 124 0.68 -11.42 -7.11
N ILE A 125 1.75 -11.56 -6.33
CA ILE A 125 3.14 -11.57 -6.83
C ILE A 125 3.34 -12.76 -7.79
N LEU A 126 2.95 -13.97 -7.39
CA LEU A 126 3.05 -15.16 -8.23
C LEU A 126 2.19 -15.07 -9.49
N TYR A 127 1.01 -14.46 -9.38
CA TYR A 127 0.17 -14.22 -10.54
C TYR A 127 0.87 -13.30 -11.54
N LEU A 128 1.37 -12.15 -11.09
CA LEU A 128 2.11 -11.23 -11.96
C LEU A 128 3.37 -11.88 -12.53
N ARG A 129 4.11 -12.67 -11.71
CA ARG A 129 5.32 -13.35 -12.19
C ARG A 129 5.02 -14.29 -13.36
N ARG A 130 3.95 -15.09 -13.28
CA ARG A 130 3.53 -15.96 -14.40
C ARG A 130 3.15 -15.18 -15.66
N GLU A 131 2.53 -14.03 -15.51
CA GLU A 131 2.19 -13.16 -16.65
C GLU A 131 3.47 -12.54 -17.26
N LEU A 132 4.45 -12.16 -16.44
CA LEU A 132 5.75 -11.69 -16.90
C LEU A 132 6.55 -12.81 -17.60
N ASP A 133 6.53 -14.05 -17.09
CA ASP A 133 7.19 -15.21 -17.74
C ASP A 133 6.62 -15.44 -19.14
N ALA A 134 5.29 -15.29 -19.30
CA ALA A 134 4.66 -15.39 -20.61
C ALA A 134 5.03 -14.22 -21.55
N TRP A 135 5.16 -13.02 -20.99
CA TRP A 135 5.61 -11.84 -21.73
C TRP A 135 7.07 -12.01 -22.19
N GLU A 136 7.95 -12.54 -21.34
CA GLU A 136 9.34 -12.86 -21.66
C GLU A 136 9.44 -13.83 -22.86
N GLN A 137 8.68 -14.92 -22.81
CA GLN A 137 8.64 -15.91 -23.90
C GLN A 137 8.20 -15.29 -25.22
N GLN A 138 7.29 -14.32 -25.18
CA GLN A 138 6.79 -13.64 -26.38
C GLN A 138 7.77 -12.62 -26.94
N HIS A 139 8.57 -11.95 -26.10
CA HIS A 139 9.40 -10.81 -26.50
C HIS A 139 10.90 -11.14 -26.53
N GLY A 140 11.32 -12.27 -25.99
CA GLY A 140 12.73 -12.70 -26.00
C GLY A 140 13.61 -11.93 -25.02
N HIS A 141 13.04 -11.39 -23.94
CA HIS A 141 13.74 -10.68 -22.88
C HIS A 141 13.62 -11.43 -21.54
N ASP A 142 14.54 -11.16 -20.63
CA ASP A 142 14.46 -11.61 -19.23
C ASP A 142 14.01 -10.45 -18.34
N VAL A 143 13.02 -10.69 -17.49
CA VAL A 143 12.45 -9.68 -16.58
C VAL A 143 12.60 -10.14 -15.11
N GLU A 144 13.38 -9.43 -14.33
CA GLU A 144 13.49 -9.68 -12.90
C GLU A 144 12.73 -8.62 -12.09
N LEU A 145 12.14 -9.06 -10.97
CA LEU A 145 11.52 -8.19 -9.97
C LEU A 145 12.44 -8.11 -8.76
N SER A 146 13.07 -6.95 -8.55
CA SER A 146 13.88 -6.70 -7.36
C SER A 146 13.04 -5.99 -6.30
N GLY A 147 12.97 -6.58 -5.09
CA GLY A 147 12.21 -6.04 -3.96
C GLY A 147 12.73 -4.68 -3.52
N PHE A 148 11.88 -3.67 -3.53
CA PHE A 148 12.21 -2.29 -3.18
C PHE A 148 11.63 -1.92 -1.82
N SER A 149 10.31 -1.83 -1.69
CA SER A 149 9.66 -1.47 -0.44
C SER A 149 8.36 -2.25 -0.20
N THR A 150 7.89 -2.23 1.04
CA THR A 150 6.57 -2.72 1.44
C THR A 150 5.86 -1.66 2.24
N HIS A 151 4.58 -1.42 1.92
CA HIS A 151 3.70 -0.53 2.65
C HIS A 151 2.69 -1.33 3.46
N TYR A 152 2.55 -0.99 4.73
CA TYR A 152 1.57 -1.56 5.65
C TYR A 152 0.52 -0.51 5.95
N ASN A 153 -0.68 -0.65 5.38
CA ASN A 153 -1.78 0.28 5.51
C ASN A 153 -2.75 -0.19 6.60
N VAL A 154 -2.91 0.56 7.68
CA VAL A 154 -3.82 0.24 8.80
C VAL A 154 -4.87 1.31 8.93
N SER A 155 -6.15 0.95 8.69
CA SER A 155 -7.25 1.91 8.71
C SER A 155 -7.92 2.03 10.07
N PHE A 156 -8.57 3.20 10.28
CA PHE A 156 -9.54 3.37 11.34
C PHE A 156 -10.83 2.62 10.99
N ASN A 157 -11.53 2.13 12.01
CA ASN A 157 -12.94 1.82 11.92
C ASN A 157 -13.78 2.99 12.45
N LYS A 158 -15.11 2.92 12.31
CA LYS A 158 -16.03 3.99 12.77
C LYS A 158 -15.89 4.28 14.27
N SER A 159 -15.63 3.25 15.07
CA SER A 159 -15.52 3.38 16.54
C SER A 159 -14.18 3.96 17.02
N ASP A 160 -13.11 3.88 16.23
CA ASP A 160 -11.79 4.38 16.62
C ASP A 160 -11.62 5.89 16.31
N ARG A 161 -12.57 6.51 15.60
CA ARG A 161 -12.43 7.87 15.12
C ARG A 161 -12.79 8.86 16.21
N GLN A 162 -11.79 9.57 16.73
CA GLN A 162 -11.97 10.67 17.67
C GLN A 162 -12.06 12.02 16.91
N SER A 163 -12.97 12.89 17.35
CA SER A 163 -13.21 14.20 16.72
C SER A 163 -12.37 15.33 17.29
N SER A 164 -11.39 15.02 18.15
CA SER A 164 -10.56 16.01 18.81
C SER A 164 -9.44 16.57 17.91
N ALA A 165 -9.12 17.84 18.05
CA ALA A 165 -7.98 18.49 17.39
C ALA A 165 -6.63 17.86 17.78
N SER A 166 -6.54 17.20 18.95
CA SER A 166 -5.38 16.45 19.42
C SER A 166 -5.27 15.05 18.80
N CYS A 167 -6.33 14.55 18.12
CA CYS A 167 -6.43 13.21 17.57
C CYS A 167 -6.49 13.20 16.03
N THR A 168 -5.73 14.06 15.35
CA THR A 168 -5.66 14.05 13.90
C THR A 168 -4.77 12.90 13.37
N VAL A 169 -5.06 12.39 12.17
CA VAL A 169 -4.23 11.34 11.53
C VAL A 169 -2.77 11.81 11.34
N GLY A 170 -2.57 13.12 11.13
CA GLY A 170 -1.24 13.72 11.04
C GLY A 170 -0.45 13.58 12.34
N LYS A 171 -1.06 13.94 13.48
CA LYS A 171 -0.44 13.79 14.81
C LYS A 171 -0.20 12.33 15.16
N LEU A 172 -1.16 11.44 14.82
CA LEU A 172 -0.97 10.00 14.97
C LEU A 172 0.26 9.50 14.20
N ALA A 173 0.41 9.89 12.93
CA ALA A 173 1.56 9.47 12.13
C ALA A 173 2.88 9.99 12.72
N LEU A 174 2.92 11.25 13.20
CA LEU A 174 4.11 11.78 13.86
C LEU A 174 4.44 11.00 15.15
N LEU A 175 3.45 10.77 16.00
CA LEU A 175 3.62 9.99 17.23
C LEU A 175 4.15 8.58 16.93
N LEU A 176 3.55 7.90 15.93
CA LEU A 176 3.97 6.57 15.51
C LEU A 176 5.39 6.54 14.92
N THR A 177 5.87 7.66 14.35
CA THR A 177 7.25 7.76 13.87
C THR A 177 8.28 7.70 15.02
N HIS A 178 7.89 7.98 16.26
CA HIS A 178 8.74 7.82 17.43
C HIS A 178 8.62 6.41 18.07
N ILE A 179 7.65 5.61 17.66
CA ILE A 179 7.35 4.30 18.28
C ILE A 179 7.70 3.13 17.35
N LEU A 180 7.23 3.18 16.10
CA LEU A 180 7.30 2.04 15.17
C LEU A 180 8.70 1.75 14.60
N PRO A 181 9.55 2.75 14.28
CA PRO A 181 10.76 2.46 13.52
C PRO A 181 11.67 1.42 14.19
N THR A 182 11.92 1.52 15.48
CA THR A 182 12.84 0.61 16.17
C THR A 182 12.42 -0.87 16.07
N PRO A 183 11.19 -1.29 16.44
CA PRO A 183 10.80 -2.68 16.30
C PRO A 183 10.57 -3.10 14.84
N VAL A 184 10.17 -2.19 13.95
CA VAL A 184 10.02 -2.49 12.51
C VAL A 184 11.37 -2.74 11.86
N MET A 185 12.42 -1.96 12.19
CA MET A 185 13.76 -2.18 11.68
C MET A 185 14.26 -3.61 11.92
N LEU A 186 14.03 -4.16 13.10
CA LEU A 186 14.49 -5.50 13.42
C LEU A 186 13.79 -6.60 12.62
N LEU A 187 12.58 -6.34 12.12
CA LEU A 187 11.79 -7.33 11.38
C LEU A 187 11.85 -7.14 9.85
N ALA A 188 11.99 -5.89 9.38
CA ALA A 188 11.77 -5.55 7.99
C ALA A 188 12.84 -4.64 7.36
N SER A 189 14.01 -4.51 7.97
CA SER A 189 15.08 -3.68 7.38
C SER A 189 16.37 -4.48 7.23
N ASN A 190 17.06 -4.24 6.14
CA ASN A 190 18.42 -4.71 5.90
C ASN A 190 19.45 -3.56 6.06
N ARG A 191 20.75 -3.88 6.02
CA ARG A 191 21.81 -2.90 6.20
C ARG A 191 21.88 -1.81 5.12
N ARG A 192 21.19 -1.98 3.98
CA ARG A 192 21.10 -0.97 2.91
C ARG A 192 19.84 -0.11 3.03
N SER A 193 19.06 -0.27 4.10
CA SER A 193 17.84 0.50 4.33
C SER A 193 18.12 2.01 4.38
N THR A 194 17.19 2.79 3.83
CA THR A 194 17.22 4.25 3.91
C THR A 194 16.38 4.81 5.05
N GLY A 195 15.52 4.00 5.65
CA GLY A 195 14.67 4.38 6.78
C GLY A 195 13.24 3.82 6.73
N ILE A 196 12.50 4.10 7.78
CA ILE A 196 11.09 3.74 7.94
C ILE A 196 10.23 4.98 7.73
N GLY A 197 9.23 4.90 6.84
CA GLY A 197 8.26 5.97 6.61
C GLY A 197 6.98 5.75 7.43
N VAL A 198 6.37 6.85 7.91
CA VAL A 198 5.03 6.83 8.51
C VAL A 198 4.21 7.96 7.93
N ARG A 199 3.19 7.64 7.15
CA ARG A 199 2.40 8.61 6.38
C ARG A 199 0.93 8.63 6.81
N PRO A 200 0.34 9.81 7.06
CA PRO A 200 -1.10 9.94 7.20
C PRO A 200 -1.78 9.82 5.84
N ARG A 201 -2.79 8.99 5.75
CA ARG A 201 -3.68 8.85 4.59
C ARG A 201 -5.11 9.06 5.10
N GLY A 202 -5.96 9.75 4.42
CA GLY A 202 -7.33 10.12 4.80
C GLY A 202 -7.96 9.40 6.01
N ASN A 203 -8.11 8.07 5.94
CA ASN A 203 -8.71 7.23 6.98
C ASN A 203 -7.77 6.12 7.51
N ARG A 204 -6.46 6.20 7.24
CA ARG A 204 -5.48 5.19 7.63
C ARG A 204 -4.10 5.77 7.87
N VAL A 205 -3.27 5.01 8.53
CA VAL A 205 -1.82 5.23 8.60
C VAL A 205 -1.14 4.22 7.69
N GLU A 206 -0.14 4.67 6.96
CA GLU A 206 0.71 3.86 6.12
C GLU A 206 2.13 3.85 6.70
N VAL A 207 2.67 2.66 6.88
CA VAL A 207 4.06 2.44 7.30
C VAL A 207 4.83 1.87 6.12
N THR A 208 5.94 2.50 5.76
CA THR A 208 6.82 2.04 4.68
C THR A 208 8.10 1.48 5.27
N ALA A 209 8.48 0.27 4.88
CA ALA A 209 9.74 -0.38 5.22
C ALA A 209 10.35 -1.01 3.96
N ASP A 210 11.52 -1.63 4.06
CA ASP A 210 12.08 -2.40 2.96
C ASP A 210 11.17 -3.58 2.60
N PHE A 211 11.20 -4.02 1.35
CA PHE A 211 10.64 -5.32 1.00
C PHE A 211 11.37 -6.39 1.83
N THR A 212 10.63 -7.36 2.34
CA THR A 212 11.19 -8.44 3.17
C THR A 212 10.99 -9.77 2.45
N PRO A 213 12.07 -10.45 2.00
CA PRO A 213 11.97 -11.69 1.24
C PRO A 213 11.51 -12.88 2.09
N ASP A 214 11.65 -12.80 3.42
CA ASP A 214 11.12 -13.78 4.35
C ASP A 214 9.66 -13.46 4.69
N ALA A 215 8.77 -14.35 4.27
CA ALA A 215 7.33 -14.21 4.48
C ALA A 215 6.95 -14.12 5.97
N SER A 216 7.63 -14.87 6.83
CA SER A 216 7.34 -14.92 8.26
C SER A 216 7.69 -13.57 8.91
N LEU A 217 8.82 -12.97 8.54
CA LEU A 217 9.24 -11.65 9.00
C LEU A 217 8.31 -10.55 8.46
N MET A 218 7.87 -10.64 7.21
CA MET A 218 6.91 -9.70 6.63
C MET A 218 5.56 -9.76 7.36
N ILE A 219 5.04 -10.96 7.63
CA ILE A 219 3.80 -11.15 8.39
C ILE A 219 3.98 -10.68 9.85
N ALA A 220 5.16 -10.91 10.44
CA ALA A 220 5.48 -10.42 11.78
C ALA A 220 5.47 -8.89 11.83
N THR A 221 6.04 -8.24 10.82
CA THR A 221 6.02 -6.76 10.69
C THR A 221 4.61 -6.23 10.56
N ALA A 222 3.80 -6.82 9.68
CA ALA A 222 2.39 -6.46 9.49
C ALA A 222 1.60 -6.60 10.80
N THR A 223 1.79 -7.71 11.51
CA THR A 223 1.14 -7.99 12.81
C THR A 223 1.54 -6.96 13.86
N LEU A 224 2.83 -6.65 13.96
CA LEU A 224 3.36 -5.65 14.88
C LEU A 224 2.79 -4.26 14.57
N CYS A 225 2.79 -3.86 13.30
CA CYS A 225 2.19 -2.59 12.85
C CYS A 225 0.71 -2.51 13.24
N VAL A 226 -0.09 -3.54 12.93
CA VAL A 226 -1.51 -3.58 13.32
C VAL A 226 -1.67 -3.45 14.82
N GLY A 227 -0.93 -4.24 15.61
CA GLY A 227 -1.02 -4.24 17.06
C GLY A 227 -0.71 -2.89 17.69
N ILE A 228 0.39 -2.26 17.27
CA ILE A 228 0.82 -0.95 17.79
C ILE A 228 -0.15 0.15 17.32
N ILE A 229 -0.43 0.24 16.03
CA ILE A 229 -1.27 1.30 15.47
C ILE A 229 -2.69 1.24 16.07
N LYS A 230 -3.31 0.07 16.14
CA LYS A 230 -4.66 -0.10 16.73
C LYS A 230 -4.70 0.19 18.22
N ASN A 231 -3.61 0.00 18.93
CA ASN A 231 -3.49 0.43 20.34
C ASN A 231 -3.45 1.95 20.44
N VAL A 232 -2.51 2.58 19.71
CA VAL A 232 -2.30 4.05 19.76
C VAL A 232 -3.53 4.81 19.24
N MET A 233 -4.26 4.29 18.25
CA MET A 233 -5.52 4.87 17.77
C MET A 233 -6.57 5.07 18.88
N ARG A 234 -6.48 4.34 19.98
CA ARG A 234 -7.40 4.44 21.15
C ARG A 234 -6.90 5.36 22.24
N TRP A 235 -5.70 5.95 22.09
CA TRP A 235 -5.21 6.88 23.07
C TRP A 235 -6.03 8.18 23.07
N PRO A 236 -6.18 8.85 24.20
CA PRO A 236 -7.01 10.04 24.31
C PRO A 236 -6.46 11.23 23.51
N THR A 237 -5.18 11.21 23.18
CA THR A 237 -4.48 12.23 22.39
C THR A 237 -3.29 11.62 21.66
N TYR A 238 -2.87 12.25 20.54
CA TYR A 238 -1.70 11.88 19.75
C TYR A 238 -0.58 12.93 19.82
N GLU A 239 -0.59 13.77 20.87
CA GLU A 239 0.48 14.74 21.11
C GLU A 239 1.76 14.04 21.58
N LEU A 240 2.92 14.48 21.09
CA LEU A 240 4.22 13.88 21.46
C LEU A 240 4.51 14.00 22.97
N ASP A 241 4.05 15.07 23.61
CA ASP A 241 4.23 15.29 25.05
C ASP A 241 3.66 14.15 25.90
N GLU A 242 2.70 13.41 25.38
CA GLU A 242 2.13 12.24 26.06
C GLU A 242 3.15 11.13 26.27
N LEU A 243 4.10 10.95 25.32
CA LEU A 243 5.18 9.97 25.49
C LEU A 243 6.01 10.29 26.73
N ALA A 244 6.37 11.55 26.92
CA ALA A 244 7.19 11.97 28.05
C ALA A 244 6.43 11.94 29.38
N ARG A 245 5.13 12.28 29.38
CA ARG A 245 4.32 12.42 30.61
C ARG A 245 3.71 11.11 31.09
N TRP A 246 3.12 10.34 30.18
CA TRP A 246 2.24 9.23 30.54
C TRP A 246 2.73 7.86 30.05
N ARG A 247 3.74 7.83 29.17
CA ARG A 247 4.26 6.60 28.56
C ARG A 247 5.77 6.45 28.81
N ARG A 248 6.21 6.71 30.03
CA ARG A 248 7.63 6.65 30.43
C ARG A 248 8.29 5.29 30.18
N ASP A 249 7.49 4.22 30.10
CA ASP A 249 7.98 2.88 29.80
C ASP A 249 8.34 2.68 28.31
N LEU A 250 7.94 3.63 27.42
CA LEU A 250 8.31 3.59 26.03
C LEU A 250 9.64 4.31 25.82
N PRO A 251 10.70 3.63 25.42
CA PRO A 251 12.00 4.25 25.18
C PRO A 251 11.92 5.14 23.93
N VAL A 252 12.29 6.40 24.08
CA VAL A 252 12.46 7.37 23.00
C VAL A 252 13.92 7.75 22.92
N ILE A 253 14.52 7.64 21.74
CA ILE A 253 15.95 7.94 21.52
C ILE A 253 16.18 9.45 21.67
N ARG A 254 17.12 9.84 22.53
CA ARG A 254 17.56 11.23 22.66
C ARG A 254 18.25 11.67 21.38
N GLY A 255 17.87 12.85 20.85
CA GLY A 255 18.42 13.37 19.62
C GLY A 255 17.83 12.78 18.33
N PHE A 256 16.85 11.86 18.44
CA PHE A 256 16.08 11.43 17.28
C PHE A 256 15.16 12.55 16.79
N THR A 257 15.28 12.90 15.52
CA THR A 257 14.45 13.94 14.89
C THR A 257 14.00 13.47 13.51
N PRO A 258 12.72 13.03 13.36
CA PRO A 258 12.20 12.58 12.09
C PRO A 258 12.16 13.74 11.07
N VAL A 259 12.39 13.41 9.81
CA VAL A 259 12.32 14.37 8.71
C VAL A 259 11.02 14.23 7.93
N PRO A 260 10.55 15.29 7.23
CA PRO A 260 9.41 15.16 6.34
C PRO A 260 9.62 14.05 5.30
N HIS A 261 8.58 13.27 5.04
CA HIS A 261 8.62 12.25 3.99
C HIS A 261 8.76 12.89 2.60
N SER A 262 9.42 12.21 1.65
CA SER A 262 9.62 12.69 0.27
C SER A 262 8.34 13.10 -0.44
N SER A 263 7.22 12.41 -0.16
CA SER A 263 5.88 12.76 -0.68
C SER A 263 5.28 14.02 -0.03
N ARG A 264 6.00 14.72 0.86
CA ARG A 264 5.52 15.87 1.66
C ARG A 264 4.31 15.56 2.56
N LYS A 265 3.98 14.28 2.75
CA LYS A 265 2.91 13.81 3.65
C LYS A 265 3.49 12.81 4.63
N GLY A 266 3.54 13.18 5.92
CA GLY A 266 4.10 12.34 6.98
C GLY A 266 5.59 12.51 7.19
N TRP A 267 6.19 11.55 7.83
CA TRP A 267 7.57 11.59 8.33
C TRP A 267 8.34 10.34 7.95
N SER A 268 9.67 10.48 7.95
CA SER A 268 10.60 9.38 7.75
C SER A 268 11.62 9.36 8.88
N ALA A 269 11.85 8.19 9.43
CA ALA A 269 12.93 7.87 10.34
C ALA A 269 14.11 7.33 9.52
N LYS A 270 14.82 8.24 8.83
CA LYS A 270 16.01 7.92 8.02
C LYS A 270 17.22 7.70 8.93
N TYR A 271 18.28 7.07 8.40
CA TYR A 271 19.54 6.88 9.15
C TYR A 271 20.10 8.21 9.71
N THR A 272 19.92 9.34 8.99
CA THR A 272 20.34 10.68 9.42
C THR A 272 19.48 11.28 10.54
N CYS A 273 18.37 10.67 10.89
CA CYS A 273 17.51 11.13 11.99
C CYS A 273 18.01 10.70 13.37
N TYR A 274 19.01 9.83 13.41
CA TYR A 274 19.54 9.21 14.62
C TYR A 274 20.94 9.75 14.92
N PRO A 275 21.36 9.77 16.20
CA PRO A 275 22.74 10.13 16.57
C PRO A 275 23.79 9.20 15.93
N THR A 276 23.46 7.94 15.74
CA THR A 276 24.26 6.92 15.06
C THR A 276 23.40 6.21 14.02
N ASN A 277 23.96 5.79 12.89
CA ASN A 277 23.19 5.07 11.87
C ASN A 277 22.70 3.70 12.39
N PRO A 278 21.39 3.50 12.59
CA PRO A 278 20.85 2.30 13.19
C PRO A 278 20.93 1.07 12.28
N PHE A 279 21.06 1.27 10.97
CA PHE A 279 21.13 0.17 10.00
C PHE A 279 22.54 -0.42 9.88
N LEU A 280 23.56 0.29 10.39
CA LEU A 280 24.98 -0.17 10.38
C LEU A 280 25.50 -0.52 11.77
N ALA A 281 24.85 -0.04 12.82
CA ALA A 281 25.21 -0.34 14.19
C ALA A 281 24.98 -1.82 14.53
N ASP A 282 25.70 -2.33 15.50
CA ASP A 282 25.36 -3.60 16.13
C ASP A 282 24.05 -3.40 16.92
N ILE A 283 23.08 -4.27 16.68
CA ILE A 283 21.74 -4.14 17.27
C ILE A 283 21.71 -4.50 18.75
N ASP A 284 22.76 -5.13 19.27
CA ASP A 284 22.90 -5.51 20.67
C ASP A 284 23.83 -4.56 21.47
N ASP A 285 24.53 -3.63 20.80
CA ASP A 285 25.32 -2.61 21.45
C ASP A 285 24.46 -1.53 22.12
N ALA A 286 24.72 -1.22 23.39
CA ALA A 286 24.02 -0.20 24.15
C ALA A 286 24.46 1.23 23.76
N LEU A 287 24.25 1.58 22.50
CA LEU A 287 24.67 2.86 21.93
C LEU A 287 23.66 4.00 22.12
N TRP A 288 22.41 3.68 22.41
CA TRP A 288 21.29 4.61 22.29
C TRP A 288 20.90 5.16 23.67
N GLU A 289 21.12 6.45 23.87
CA GLU A 289 20.63 7.14 25.05
C GLU A 289 19.15 7.48 24.86
N THR A 290 18.32 7.10 25.83
CA THR A 290 16.89 7.47 25.85
C THR A 290 16.69 8.85 26.44
N THR A 291 15.53 9.46 26.20
CA THR A 291 15.12 10.71 26.86
C THR A 291 15.04 10.56 28.38
N GLY A 292 14.90 9.35 28.90
CA GLY A 292 14.96 9.01 30.31
C GLY A 292 16.37 8.86 30.88
N GLY A 293 17.43 8.98 30.05
CA GLY A 293 18.82 8.90 30.48
C GLY A 293 19.39 7.46 30.54
N GLU A 294 18.62 6.45 30.17
CA GLU A 294 19.13 5.08 30.07
C GLU A 294 19.88 4.86 28.76
N ARG A 295 20.90 4.04 28.74
CA ARG A 295 21.57 3.55 27.55
C ARG A 295 21.08 2.15 27.21
N LEU A 296 20.55 1.97 26.00
CA LEU A 296 19.96 0.72 25.53
C LEU A 296 20.50 0.35 24.15
N SER A 297 20.42 -0.93 23.83
CA SER A 297 20.60 -1.44 22.47
C SER A 297 19.31 -1.26 21.64
N LEU A 298 19.40 -1.37 20.31
CA LEU A 298 18.21 -1.37 19.46
C LEU A 298 17.26 -2.52 19.80
N ARG A 299 17.83 -3.71 20.09
CA ARG A 299 17.05 -4.88 20.46
C ARG A 299 16.32 -4.68 21.80
N GLU A 300 16.99 -4.11 22.80
CA GLU A 300 16.35 -3.82 24.09
C GLU A 300 15.21 -2.80 23.94
N MET A 301 15.41 -1.74 23.15
CA MET A 301 14.35 -0.76 22.89
C MET A 301 13.18 -1.40 22.15
N ALA A 302 13.43 -2.15 21.06
CA ALA A 302 12.40 -2.86 20.32
C ALA A 302 11.65 -3.86 21.21
N GLY A 303 12.37 -4.56 22.07
CA GLY A 303 11.79 -5.48 23.05
C GLY A 303 10.88 -4.78 24.07
N ARG A 304 11.28 -3.62 24.60
CA ARG A 304 10.44 -2.83 25.54
C ARG A 304 9.21 -2.29 24.83
N ILE A 305 9.33 -1.72 23.63
CA ILE A 305 8.19 -1.25 22.83
C ILE A 305 7.23 -2.42 22.56
N THR A 306 7.74 -3.53 22.06
CA THR A 306 6.92 -4.71 21.75
C THR A 306 6.22 -5.23 23.01
N LYS A 307 6.91 -5.30 24.16
CA LYS A 307 6.33 -5.71 25.45
C LYS A 307 5.19 -4.80 25.88
N PHE A 308 5.34 -3.49 25.73
CA PHE A 308 4.30 -2.51 26.07
C PHE A 308 3.01 -2.75 25.26
N PHE A 309 3.16 -3.04 23.95
CA PHE A 309 2.02 -3.28 23.05
C PHE A 309 1.61 -4.75 22.95
N TRP A 310 2.27 -5.66 23.70
CA TRP A 310 2.07 -7.10 23.60
C TRP A 310 0.62 -7.57 23.62
N PRO A 311 -0.25 -7.08 24.54
CA PRO A 311 -1.65 -7.52 24.58
C PRO A 311 -2.42 -7.26 23.27
N THR A 312 -2.12 -6.14 22.60
CA THR A 312 -2.77 -5.80 21.33
C THR A 312 -2.16 -6.57 20.16
N ILE A 313 -0.85 -6.74 20.14
CA ILE A 313 -0.16 -7.58 19.15
C ILE A 313 -0.70 -9.01 19.23
N GLN A 314 -0.77 -9.59 20.42
CA GLN A 314 -1.31 -10.93 20.68
C GLN A 314 -2.75 -11.10 20.20
N ARG A 315 -3.56 -10.07 20.37
CA ARG A 315 -4.99 -10.09 19.95
C ARG A 315 -5.15 -10.35 18.46
N PHE A 316 -4.27 -9.79 17.61
CA PHE A 316 -4.37 -9.86 16.16
C PHE A 316 -3.46 -10.92 15.53
N SER A 317 -2.54 -11.49 16.33
CA SER A 317 -1.55 -12.44 15.86
C SER A 317 -2.08 -13.87 15.84
N ASP A 318 -1.54 -14.66 14.91
CA ASP A 318 -1.50 -16.12 15.04
C ASP A 318 -0.34 -16.55 15.99
N PRO A 319 -0.35 -17.80 16.52
CA PRO A 319 0.64 -18.25 17.50
C PRO A 319 2.09 -18.32 16.96
N PHE A 320 2.28 -18.61 15.66
CA PHE A 320 3.61 -18.70 15.05
C PHE A 320 4.24 -17.32 14.92
N THR A 321 3.51 -16.40 14.34
CA THR A 321 3.93 -15.00 14.19
C THR A 321 4.23 -14.34 15.53
N LEU A 322 3.38 -14.57 16.54
CA LEU A 322 3.61 -14.06 17.88
C LEU A 322 4.92 -14.58 18.50
N ARG A 323 5.20 -15.90 18.30
CA ARG A 323 6.45 -16.51 18.77
C ARG A 323 7.66 -15.94 18.05
N LEU A 324 7.57 -15.73 16.73
CA LEU A 324 8.65 -15.16 15.92
C LEU A 324 8.98 -13.73 16.36
N ILE A 325 7.97 -12.86 16.49
CA ILE A 325 8.17 -11.49 17.01
C ILE A 325 8.91 -11.53 18.34
N GLY A 326 8.42 -12.32 19.30
CA GLY A 326 9.07 -12.47 20.60
C GLY A 326 10.47 -13.06 20.53
N SER A 327 10.79 -13.90 19.56
CA SER A 327 12.11 -14.52 19.38
C SER A 327 13.11 -13.54 18.82
N VAL A 328 12.76 -12.77 17.78
CA VAL A 328 13.61 -11.71 17.22
C VAL A 328 13.92 -10.63 18.26
N MET A 329 12.89 -10.18 19.00
CA MET A 329 13.07 -9.16 20.05
C MET A 329 13.93 -9.63 21.23
N ARG A 330 14.16 -10.93 21.39
CA ARG A 330 15.03 -11.51 22.44
C ARG A 330 16.34 -12.09 21.90
N GLY A 331 16.67 -11.87 20.63
CA GLY A 331 17.88 -12.43 20.01
C GLY A 331 17.88 -13.97 19.88
N ARG A 332 16.70 -14.60 19.86
CA ARG A 332 16.54 -16.05 19.68
C ARG A 332 16.22 -16.47 18.24
N ALA A 333 15.92 -15.50 17.40
CA ALA A 333 15.80 -15.62 15.96
C ALA A 333 16.51 -14.43 15.33
N PRO A 334 17.12 -14.60 14.14
CA PRO A 334 17.90 -13.54 13.51
C PRO A 334 17.03 -12.36 13.04
N SER A 335 17.61 -11.18 13.04
CA SER A 335 17.13 -9.99 12.35
C SER A 335 17.83 -9.88 11.00
N LEU A 336 17.18 -9.29 10.00
CA LEU A 336 17.83 -8.98 8.72
C LEU A 336 18.98 -7.96 8.87
N LEU A 337 18.98 -7.16 9.92
CA LEU A 337 20.08 -6.24 10.25
C LEU A 337 21.36 -6.94 10.72
N GLU A 338 21.27 -8.22 11.14
CA GLU A 338 22.43 -9.00 11.53
C GLU A 338 23.17 -9.60 10.33
N LEU A 339 22.53 -9.63 9.16
CA LEU A 339 23.14 -10.13 7.94
C LEU A 339 24.11 -9.08 7.38
N ALA A 340 25.34 -9.51 7.04
CA ALA A 340 26.35 -8.62 6.47
C ALA A 340 25.93 -8.06 5.12
N ASP A 341 25.33 -8.90 4.29
CA ASP A 341 24.87 -8.58 2.95
C ASP A 341 23.37 -8.73 2.81
N ARG A 342 22.81 -8.01 1.84
CA ARG A 342 21.43 -8.17 1.42
C ARG A 342 21.26 -9.55 0.78
N PRO A 343 20.33 -10.40 1.26
CA PRO A 343 20.07 -11.70 0.67
C PRO A 343 19.72 -11.61 -0.84
N PRO A 344 20.21 -12.54 -1.69
CA PRO A 344 19.97 -12.51 -3.13
C PRO A 344 18.47 -12.69 -3.49
N GLU A 345 17.67 -13.22 -2.60
CA GLU A 345 16.22 -13.36 -2.75
C GLU A 345 15.51 -12.01 -2.99
N TYR A 346 16.10 -10.91 -2.51
CA TYR A 346 15.57 -9.58 -2.83
C TYR A 346 15.59 -9.27 -4.33
N ASP A 347 16.54 -9.80 -5.08
CA ASP A 347 16.82 -9.39 -6.45
C ASP A 347 16.09 -10.25 -7.49
N SER A 348 15.39 -11.31 -7.07
CA SER A 348 14.62 -12.17 -7.97
C SER A 348 13.35 -12.70 -7.29
N VAL A 349 12.42 -11.78 -7.02
CA VAL A 349 11.15 -12.09 -6.34
C VAL A 349 10.22 -12.88 -7.28
N GLY A 350 9.69 -13.98 -6.76
CA GLY A 350 8.89 -14.94 -7.50
C GLY A 350 9.71 -16.05 -8.19
N ARG A 351 11.06 -15.98 -8.12
CA ARG A 351 11.98 -17.01 -8.63
C ARG A 351 12.90 -17.53 -7.54
N LEU A 352 13.90 -16.74 -7.08
CA LEU A 352 14.74 -17.11 -5.93
C LEU A 352 14.00 -16.91 -4.60
N CYS A 353 13.34 -15.77 -4.43
CA CYS A 353 12.44 -15.55 -3.32
C CYS A 353 11.15 -16.33 -3.60
N GLN A 354 10.94 -17.42 -2.89
CA GLN A 354 9.71 -18.20 -2.92
C GLN A 354 9.19 -18.37 -1.50
N TRP A 355 7.90 -18.17 -1.32
CA TRP A 355 7.23 -18.40 -0.08
C TRP A 355 6.42 -19.68 -0.19
N ASP A 356 6.63 -20.59 0.75
CA ASP A 356 5.82 -21.78 0.87
C ASP A 356 4.36 -21.44 1.17
N ASP A 357 3.46 -22.42 1.05
CA ASP A 357 2.03 -22.27 1.31
C ASP A 357 1.77 -21.69 2.70
N LEU A 358 1.62 -20.37 2.75
CA LEU A 358 1.37 -19.64 3.97
C LEU A 358 -0.12 -19.68 4.31
N PHE A 359 -0.46 -20.42 5.34
CA PHE A 359 -1.83 -20.43 5.88
C PHE A 359 -2.90 -20.67 4.80
N PRO A 360 -3.01 -21.89 4.26
CA PRO A 360 -3.98 -22.22 3.21
C PRO A 360 -5.41 -21.83 3.63
N GLU A 361 -6.27 -21.49 2.65
CA GLU A 361 -7.63 -21.00 2.91
C GLU A 361 -8.49 -21.88 3.80
N LYS A 362 -8.30 -23.20 3.73
CA LYS A 362 -8.98 -24.16 4.62
C LYS A 362 -8.64 -23.97 6.11
N VAL A 363 -7.47 -23.38 6.42
CA VAL A 363 -7.02 -23.08 7.79
C VAL A 363 -7.32 -21.65 8.18
N LEU A 364 -7.13 -20.71 7.25
CA LEU A 364 -7.37 -19.31 7.43
C LEU A 364 -8.22 -18.77 6.26
N PRO A 365 -9.56 -18.86 6.34
CA PRO A 365 -10.46 -18.41 5.26
C PRO A 365 -10.27 -16.94 4.88
N ARG A 366 -10.66 -16.59 3.65
CA ARG A 366 -10.66 -15.20 3.18
C ARG A 366 -11.58 -14.35 4.06
N SER A 367 -11.17 -13.11 4.30
CA SER A 367 -11.98 -12.14 5.01
C SER A 367 -13.22 -11.75 4.20
N ARG A 368 -14.21 -11.14 4.85
CA ARG A 368 -15.45 -10.73 4.17
C ARG A 368 -15.17 -9.69 3.09
N TYR A 369 -14.28 -8.73 3.33
CA TYR A 369 -13.88 -7.76 2.30
C TYR A 369 -13.21 -8.43 1.10
N GLU A 370 -12.35 -9.43 1.31
CA GLU A 370 -11.75 -10.22 0.22
C GLU A 370 -12.83 -10.94 -0.59
N ARG A 371 -13.85 -11.50 0.06
CA ARG A 371 -14.96 -12.20 -0.60
C ARG A 371 -15.77 -11.25 -1.46
N VAL A 372 -16.20 -10.10 -0.90
CA VAL A 372 -16.92 -9.06 -1.66
C VAL A 372 -16.14 -8.61 -2.90
N LEU A 373 -14.84 -8.34 -2.75
CA LEU A 373 -14.00 -7.96 -3.87
C LEU A 373 -13.82 -9.10 -4.87
N GLY A 374 -13.72 -10.33 -4.41
CA GLY A 374 -13.65 -11.52 -5.25
C GLY A 374 -14.87 -11.67 -6.17
N HIS A 375 -16.08 -11.55 -5.63
CA HIS A 375 -17.32 -11.55 -6.42
C HIS A 375 -17.34 -10.40 -7.44
N ALA A 376 -17.00 -9.19 -6.98
CA ALA A 376 -16.97 -8.02 -7.86
C ALA A 376 -16.00 -8.19 -9.03
N ILE A 377 -14.77 -8.63 -8.76
CA ILE A 377 -13.71 -8.76 -9.77
C ILE A 377 -14.03 -9.87 -10.78
N LYS A 378 -14.66 -10.96 -10.34
CA LYS A 378 -15.14 -12.02 -11.22
C LYS A 378 -16.33 -11.60 -12.08
N GLY A 379 -16.90 -10.42 -11.84
CA GLY A 379 -18.09 -9.93 -12.56
C GLY A 379 -19.37 -10.65 -12.16
N GLU A 380 -19.41 -11.29 -10.99
CA GLU A 380 -20.57 -12.00 -10.50
C GLU A 380 -21.72 -11.04 -10.21
N ARG A 381 -22.92 -11.38 -10.71
CA ARG A 381 -24.08 -10.50 -10.58
C ARG A 381 -24.61 -10.48 -9.15
N LEU A 382 -25.01 -9.30 -8.69
CA LEU A 382 -25.70 -9.11 -7.43
C LEU A 382 -27.17 -8.80 -7.70
N THR A 383 -28.07 -9.51 -7.03
CA THR A 383 -29.53 -9.23 -7.08
C THR A 383 -29.91 -8.44 -5.84
N MET A 384 -30.49 -7.26 -6.03
CA MET A 384 -31.03 -6.41 -4.95
C MET A 384 -32.39 -5.91 -5.39
N ASP A 385 -33.37 -5.95 -4.50
CA ASP A 385 -34.73 -5.49 -4.77
C ASP A 385 -35.33 -6.08 -6.08
N ARG A 386 -35.06 -7.35 -6.38
CA ARG A 386 -35.46 -8.07 -7.62
C ARG A 386 -34.84 -7.50 -8.91
N GLU A 387 -33.81 -6.65 -8.80
CA GLU A 387 -33.09 -6.11 -9.94
C GLU A 387 -31.66 -6.68 -9.94
N ALA A 388 -31.14 -6.99 -11.13
CA ALA A 388 -29.79 -7.53 -11.32
C ALA A 388 -28.78 -6.41 -11.59
N TYR A 389 -27.63 -6.50 -10.95
CA TYR A 389 -26.53 -5.56 -11.05
C TYR A 389 -25.22 -6.28 -11.41
N THR A 390 -24.58 -5.84 -12.48
CA THR A 390 -23.30 -6.37 -12.92
C THR A 390 -22.17 -5.44 -12.49
N PRO A 391 -21.13 -5.89 -11.74
CA PRO A 391 -19.99 -5.05 -11.38
C PRO A 391 -19.19 -4.72 -12.65
N VAL A 392 -18.80 -3.46 -12.80
CA VAL A 392 -18.11 -2.96 -14.01
C VAL A 392 -16.84 -2.16 -13.70
N GLY A 393 -16.52 -1.95 -12.42
CA GLY A 393 -15.33 -1.21 -12.01
C GLY A 393 -15.31 -0.97 -10.52
N MET A 394 -14.22 -0.33 -10.08
CA MET A 394 -14.04 0.11 -8.70
C MET A 394 -13.87 1.63 -8.65
N GLN A 395 -14.28 2.24 -7.54
CA GLN A 395 -13.96 3.62 -7.21
C GLN A 395 -13.12 3.63 -5.94
N GLY A 396 -11.80 3.67 -6.11
CA GLY A 396 -10.85 3.45 -5.02
C GLY A 396 -10.93 2.02 -4.49
N TRP A 397 -10.68 1.85 -3.19
CA TRP A 397 -10.75 0.54 -2.51
C TRP A 397 -12.07 0.31 -1.79
N GLY A 398 -12.89 1.33 -1.63
CA GLY A 398 -14.07 1.27 -0.76
C GLY A 398 -15.41 1.17 -1.48
N HIS A 399 -15.44 1.21 -2.80
CA HIS A 399 -16.69 1.22 -3.56
C HIS A 399 -16.57 0.38 -4.84
N VAL A 400 -17.63 -0.39 -5.12
CA VAL A 400 -17.79 -1.11 -6.39
C VAL A 400 -18.78 -0.32 -7.26
N VAL A 401 -18.45 -0.20 -8.54
CA VAL A 401 -19.32 0.42 -9.54
C VAL A 401 -20.09 -0.68 -10.25
N PHE A 402 -21.39 -0.67 -10.10
CA PHE A 402 -22.31 -1.58 -10.75
C PHE A 402 -23.03 -0.91 -11.92
N ARG A 403 -23.43 -1.70 -12.86
CA ARG A 403 -24.37 -1.37 -13.92
C ARG A 403 -25.64 -2.18 -13.72
N ARG A 404 -26.77 -1.52 -13.52
CA ARG A 404 -28.07 -2.20 -13.45
C ARG A 404 -28.41 -2.76 -14.84
N ASP A 405 -28.82 -4.03 -14.89
CA ASP A 405 -28.98 -4.71 -16.19
C ASP A 405 -30.17 -4.18 -16.99
N ARG A 406 -31.25 -3.75 -16.30
CA ARG A 406 -32.50 -3.27 -16.91
C ARG A 406 -32.31 -2.00 -17.76
N ASP A 407 -31.66 -0.97 -17.23
CA ASP A 407 -31.59 0.37 -17.83
C ASP A 407 -30.17 0.89 -18.04
N ARG A 408 -29.17 0.06 -17.73
CA ARG A 408 -27.75 0.37 -17.84
C ARG A 408 -27.28 1.53 -16.92
N SER A 409 -28.10 1.97 -15.99
CA SER A 409 -27.72 3.01 -15.02
C SER A 409 -26.55 2.54 -14.13
N ARG A 410 -25.69 3.50 -13.76
CA ARG A 410 -24.52 3.23 -12.90
C ARG A 410 -24.88 3.49 -11.45
N HIS A 411 -24.52 2.55 -10.59
CA HIS A 411 -24.70 2.60 -9.15
C HIS A 411 -23.35 2.38 -8.47
N VAL A 412 -23.02 3.19 -7.48
CA VAL A 412 -21.79 3.07 -6.71
C VAL A 412 -22.15 2.63 -5.30
N LEU A 413 -21.77 1.42 -4.96
CA LEU A 413 -22.08 0.79 -3.67
C LEU A 413 -20.81 0.69 -2.83
N SER A 414 -20.93 1.02 -1.54
CA SER A 414 -19.82 0.89 -0.61
C SER A 414 -19.55 -0.58 -0.25
N LEU A 415 -18.32 -0.91 0.10
CA LEU A 415 -18.01 -2.26 0.59
C LEU A 415 -18.80 -2.61 1.85
N ASP A 416 -19.03 -1.64 2.74
CA ASP A 416 -19.86 -1.86 3.93
C ASP A 416 -21.29 -2.28 3.57
N TYR A 417 -21.90 -1.63 2.57
CA TYR A 417 -23.23 -2.02 2.07
C TYR A 417 -23.21 -3.42 1.47
N LEU A 418 -22.17 -3.74 0.69
CA LEU A 418 -22.04 -5.05 0.07
C LEU A 418 -21.74 -6.17 1.08
N LEU A 419 -21.11 -5.85 2.22
CA LEU A 419 -20.93 -6.79 3.32
C LEU A 419 -22.28 -7.23 3.92
N ASP A 420 -23.24 -6.30 4.03
CA ASP A 420 -24.57 -6.60 4.57
C ASP A 420 -25.39 -7.51 3.62
N HIS A 421 -24.99 -7.61 2.33
CA HIS A 421 -25.63 -8.44 1.30
C HIS A 421 -24.75 -9.62 0.84
N LEU A 422 -23.64 -9.90 1.54
CA LEU A 422 -22.68 -10.89 1.11
C LEU A 422 -23.26 -12.31 1.05
N ASP A 423 -24.10 -12.69 2.01
CA ASP A 423 -24.73 -14.01 2.03
C ASP A 423 -25.72 -14.21 0.87
N GLU A 424 -26.38 -13.14 0.43
CA GLU A 424 -27.23 -13.16 -0.76
C GLU A 424 -26.40 -13.34 -2.03
N TRP A 425 -25.22 -12.71 -2.06
CA TRP A 425 -24.30 -12.81 -3.19
C TRP A 425 -23.66 -14.20 -3.28
N ASP A 426 -23.24 -14.78 -2.14
CA ASP A 426 -22.72 -16.14 -2.06
C ASP A 426 -23.74 -17.20 -2.49
N SER A 427 -25.04 -17.01 -2.14
CA SER A 427 -26.10 -17.95 -2.50
C SER A 427 -26.53 -17.87 -3.97
N GLY A 428 -26.27 -16.78 -4.65
CA GLY A 428 -26.58 -16.59 -6.08
C GLY A 428 -25.52 -17.17 -7.04
N ALA A 429 -24.43 -17.71 -6.52
CA ALA A 429 -23.32 -18.30 -7.28
C ALA A 429 -23.49 -19.81 -7.58
N THR A 430 -24.68 -20.40 -7.31
CA THR A 430 -25.03 -21.81 -7.60
C THR A 430 -25.77 -21.99 -8.94
#